data_6546c676eb6ec04fb1ea116e6ae317e4
#
_entry.id   6546c676eb6ec04fb1ea116e6ae317e4
#
_cell.length_a   1.000
_cell.length_b   1.000
_cell.length_c   1.000
_cell.angle_alpha   90.00
_cell.angle_beta   90.00
_cell.angle_gamma   90.00
#
_symmetry.space_group_name_H-M   'P 1'
#
loop_
_entity.id
_entity.type
_entity.pdbx_description
1 polymer ?
#
loop_
_entity_poly.entity_id
_entity_poly.type
_entity_poly.pdbx_seq_one_letter_code
_entity_poly.pdbx_strand_id
1 'polypeptide(L)'
;KDIYPGYSAFEMIRYKKDGTWNSFGELIVDFPVEENKVKVFYSALGSGVWEIEGQNLVSMISDIKVRNRNHPWLEEYFSLQDEFKLNEKNSEEIVVLSDDYINLQPSSGKPYECYKVEI
;
A
#
# COMPACT_ATOMS: atom_id res chain seq x y z
N LYS A 1 25.41 1.11 0.66
CA LYS A 1 24.51 1.87 1.51
C LYS A 1 23.20 2.14 0.81
N ASP A 2 22.13 1.76 1.47
CA ASP A 2 20.82 1.93 0.91
C ASP A 2 20.41 3.39 0.92
N ILE A 3 20.04 3.89 -0.24
CA ILE A 3 19.52 5.24 -0.37
C ILE A 3 18.05 5.10 -0.71
N TYR A 4 17.25 4.86 0.31
CA TYR A 4 15.81 4.86 0.13
C TYR A 4 15.31 6.28 0.36
N PRO A 5 14.49 6.78 -0.54
CA PRO A 5 13.85 8.08 -0.30
C PRO A 5 12.97 7.98 0.92
N GLY A 6 12.90 9.05 1.68
CA GLY A 6 11.91 9.16 2.74
C GLY A 6 10.52 9.15 2.13
N TYR A 7 9.56 8.57 2.82
CA TYR A 7 8.19 8.58 2.32
C TYR A 7 7.20 8.61 3.47
N SER A 8 6.03 9.12 3.18
CA SER A 8 4.86 8.99 4.03
C SER A 8 3.69 8.51 3.19
N ALA A 9 2.87 7.67 3.77
CA ALA A 9 1.78 7.05 3.04
C ALA A 9 0.51 7.04 3.87
N PHE A 10 -0.61 7.17 3.19
CA PHE A 10 -1.94 7.03 3.76
C PHE A 10 -2.73 6.11 2.85
N GLU A 11 -3.41 5.14 3.44
CA GLU A 11 -4.21 4.19 2.66
C GLU A 11 -5.51 3.89 3.36
N MET A 12 -6.58 3.85 2.59
CA MET A 12 -7.89 3.37 3.03
C MET A 12 -8.22 2.13 2.24
N ILE A 13 -8.54 1.04 2.94
CA ILE A 13 -8.88 -0.23 2.32
C ILE A 13 -10.28 -0.61 2.75
N ARG A 14 -11.10 -1.04 1.79
CA ARG A 14 -12.42 -1.56 2.05
C ARG A 14 -12.45 -3.04 1.69
N TYR A 15 -12.57 -3.87 2.72
CA TYR A 15 -12.73 -5.31 2.55
C TYR A 15 -14.23 -5.63 2.50
N LYS A 16 -14.65 -6.29 1.43
CA LYS A 16 -16.05 -6.61 1.21
C LYS A 16 -16.32 -8.08 1.54
N LYS A 17 -17.55 -8.37 1.94
CA LYS A 17 -17.94 -9.72 2.33
C LYS A 17 -17.88 -10.72 1.19
N ASP A 18 -17.88 -10.26 -0.06
CA ASP A 18 -17.81 -11.13 -1.23
C ASP A 18 -16.38 -11.63 -1.52
N GLY A 19 -15.40 -11.27 -0.68
CA GLY A 19 -14.03 -11.69 -0.86
C GLY A 19 -13.21 -10.76 -1.73
N THR A 20 -13.73 -9.58 -2.05
CA THR A 20 -12.97 -8.56 -2.79
C THR A 20 -12.63 -7.39 -1.88
N TRP A 21 -11.63 -6.62 -2.30
CA TRP A 21 -11.28 -5.38 -1.62
C TRP A 21 -10.95 -4.31 -2.64
N ASN A 22 -11.10 -3.05 -2.23
CA ASN A 22 -10.56 -1.93 -2.99
C ASN A 22 -9.89 -0.95 -2.02
N SER A 23 -8.99 -0.16 -2.57
CA SER A 23 -8.24 0.79 -1.77
C SER A 23 -8.01 2.09 -2.51
N PHE A 24 -7.82 3.13 -1.72
CA PHE A 24 -7.34 4.42 -2.19
C PHE A 24 -6.17 4.81 -1.30
N GLY A 25 -5.08 5.22 -1.92
CA GLY A 25 -3.90 5.62 -1.18
C GLY A 25 -3.27 6.89 -1.72
N GLU A 26 -2.55 7.56 -0.84
CA GLU A 26 -1.71 8.69 -1.20
C GLU A 26 -0.32 8.43 -0.66
N LEU A 27 0.67 8.74 -1.46
CA LEU A 27 2.07 8.54 -1.12
C LEU A 27 2.85 9.79 -1.46
N ILE A 28 3.63 10.25 -0.49
CA ILE A 28 4.55 11.37 -0.68
C ILE A 28 5.95 10.81 -0.53
N VAL A 29 6.75 10.94 -1.59
CA VAL A 29 8.12 10.40 -1.61
C VAL A 29 9.08 11.54 -1.80
N ASP A 30 10.12 11.57 -0.96
CA ASP A 30 11.20 12.53 -1.07
C ASP A 30 12.34 11.89 -1.88
N PHE A 31 12.49 12.32 -3.13
CA PHE A 31 13.58 11.84 -3.98
C PHE A 31 14.77 12.77 -3.88
N PRO A 32 15.96 12.24 -3.63
CA PRO A 32 17.16 13.06 -3.73
C PRO A 32 17.49 13.34 -5.20
N VAL A 33 17.56 14.60 -5.55
CA VAL A 33 17.99 15.04 -6.88
C VAL A 33 19.15 15.99 -6.66
N GLU A 34 20.36 15.53 -6.95
CA GLU A 34 21.59 16.22 -6.67
C GLU A 34 21.67 16.55 -5.17
N GLU A 35 21.75 17.81 -4.79
CA GLU A 35 21.82 18.24 -3.41
C GLU A 35 20.46 18.59 -2.84
N ASN A 36 19.41 18.48 -3.65
CA ASN A 36 18.05 18.84 -3.26
C ASN A 36 17.17 17.61 -3.10
N LYS A 37 16.08 17.78 -2.37
CA LYS A 37 15.04 16.76 -2.26
C LYS A 37 13.79 17.26 -2.97
N VAL A 38 13.26 16.40 -3.82
CA VAL A 38 12.03 16.70 -4.56
C VAL A 38 10.92 15.85 -3.99
N LYS A 39 9.83 16.51 -3.56
CA LYS A 39 8.64 15.80 -3.08
C LYS A 39 7.78 15.42 -4.25
N VAL A 40 7.49 14.12 -4.35
CA VAL A 40 6.64 13.59 -5.40
C VAL A 40 5.38 13.04 -4.78
N PHE A 41 4.24 13.48 -5.28
CA PHE A 41 2.93 13.08 -4.78
C PHE A 41 2.31 12.05 -5.71
N TYR A 42 1.95 10.90 -5.14
CA TYR A 42 1.29 9.84 -5.88
C TYR A 42 -0.10 9.60 -5.30
N SER A 43 -1.01 9.21 -6.17
CA SER A 43 -2.27 8.60 -5.73
C SER A 43 -2.35 7.21 -6.33
N ALA A 44 -2.97 6.29 -5.61
CA ALA A 44 -3.08 4.90 -6.03
C ALA A 44 -4.48 4.39 -5.78
N LEU A 45 -5.02 3.67 -6.78
CA LEU A 45 -6.29 2.96 -6.66
C LEU A 45 -5.99 1.49 -6.86
N GLY A 46 -6.36 0.67 -5.88
CA GLY A 46 -6.11 -0.76 -5.93
C GLY A 46 -7.37 -1.57 -5.75
N SER A 47 -7.36 -2.78 -6.25
CA SER A 47 -8.43 -3.74 -6.02
C SER A 47 -7.86 -5.14 -6.06
N GLY A 48 -8.56 -6.06 -5.42
CA GLY A 48 -8.10 -7.43 -5.37
C GLY A 48 -9.06 -8.34 -4.64
N VAL A 49 -8.54 -9.46 -4.19
CA VAL A 49 -9.28 -10.46 -3.44
C VAL A 49 -8.61 -10.72 -2.10
N TRP A 50 -9.41 -11.21 -1.14
CA TRP A 50 -8.91 -11.49 0.19
C TRP A 50 -9.64 -12.68 0.79
N GLU A 51 -8.99 -13.33 1.73
CA GLU A 51 -9.61 -14.38 2.55
C GLU A 51 -8.86 -14.51 3.87
N ILE A 52 -9.48 -15.16 4.83
CA ILE A 52 -8.84 -15.46 6.11
C ILE A 52 -8.46 -16.94 6.10
N GLU A 53 -7.19 -17.21 6.36
CA GLU A 53 -6.68 -18.58 6.50
C GLU A 53 -6.06 -18.71 7.88
N GLY A 54 -6.80 -19.36 8.81
CA GLY A 54 -6.35 -19.44 10.19
C GLY A 54 -6.31 -18.07 10.84
N GLN A 55 -5.12 -17.63 11.24
CA GLN A 55 -4.90 -16.31 11.81
C GLN A 55 -4.26 -15.34 10.82
N ASN A 56 -4.31 -15.66 9.54
CA ASN A 56 -3.69 -14.84 8.52
C ASN A 56 -4.73 -14.20 7.61
N LEU A 57 -4.49 -12.95 7.29
CA LEU A 57 -5.18 -12.25 6.21
C LEU A 57 -4.38 -12.49 4.94
N VAL A 58 -4.97 -13.17 3.98
CA VAL A 58 -4.34 -13.48 2.71
C VAL A 58 -5.00 -12.64 1.64
N SER A 59 -4.20 -11.91 0.88
CA SER A 59 -4.74 -11.03 -0.15
C SER A 59 -3.87 -11.05 -1.40
N MET A 60 -4.49 -10.66 -2.52
CA MET A 60 -3.78 -10.48 -3.79
C MET A 60 -4.28 -9.18 -4.42
N ILE A 61 -3.36 -8.49 -5.07
CA ILE A 61 -3.70 -7.31 -5.87
C ILE A 61 -4.06 -7.80 -7.27
N SER A 62 -5.29 -7.52 -7.71
CA SER A 62 -5.74 -7.86 -9.05
C SER A 62 -5.48 -6.73 -10.03
N ASP A 63 -5.57 -5.49 -9.57
CA ASP A 63 -5.35 -4.31 -10.38
C ASP A 63 -4.88 -3.17 -9.49
N ILE A 64 -3.99 -2.35 -10.02
CA ILE A 64 -3.54 -1.15 -9.33
C ILE A 64 -3.22 -0.07 -10.35
N LYS A 65 -3.63 1.15 -10.05
CA LYS A 65 -3.34 2.31 -10.88
C LYS A 65 -2.67 3.35 -10.01
N VAL A 66 -1.44 3.68 -10.36
CA VAL A 66 -0.65 4.67 -9.65
C VAL A 66 -0.47 5.88 -10.54
N ARG A 67 -0.70 7.05 -9.98
CA ARG A 67 -0.60 8.29 -10.72
C ARG A 67 0.36 9.23 -10.01
N ASN A 68 1.38 9.68 -10.73
CA ASN A 68 2.26 10.73 -10.25
C ASN A 68 1.57 12.06 -10.46
N ARG A 69 1.30 12.79 -9.38
CA ARG A 69 0.42 13.97 -9.42
C ARG A 69 1.15 15.27 -9.76
N ASN A 70 2.44 15.36 -9.49
CA ASN A 70 3.14 16.63 -9.63
C ASN A 70 4.44 16.58 -10.44
N HIS A 71 5.00 15.39 -10.66
CA HIS A 71 6.23 15.25 -11.43
C HIS A 71 6.14 14.06 -12.39
N PRO A 72 5.19 14.09 -13.36
CA PRO A 72 4.98 12.92 -14.23
C PRO A 72 6.21 12.56 -15.08
N TRP A 73 7.12 13.49 -15.30
CA TRP A 73 8.35 13.22 -16.05
C TRP A 73 9.25 12.19 -15.37
N LEU A 74 9.12 12.02 -14.04
CA LEU A 74 9.90 11.02 -13.32
C LEU A 74 9.53 9.59 -13.71
N GLU A 75 8.35 9.37 -14.25
CA GLU A 75 7.91 8.02 -14.66
C GLU A 75 8.75 7.44 -15.80
N GLU A 76 9.48 8.28 -16.52
CA GLU A 76 10.43 7.81 -17.53
C GLU A 76 11.66 7.15 -16.90
N TYR A 77 11.97 7.49 -15.66
CA TYR A 77 13.15 6.99 -14.95
C TYR A 77 12.78 6.00 -13.86
N PHE A 78 11.62 6.15 -13.26
CA PHE A 78 11.17 5.32 -12.16
C PHE A 78 9.66 5.22 -12.22
N SER A 79 9.14 4.00 -12.36
CA SER A 79 7.70 3.76 -12.34
C SER A 79 7.32 3.09 -11.04
N LEU A 80 6.61 3.83 -10.18
CA LEU A 80 6.13 3.27 -8.91
C LEU A 80 5.12 2.16 -9.15
N GLN A 81 4.33 2.27 -10.21
CA GLN A 81 3.34 1.23 -10.53
C GLN A 81 4.00 -0.12 -10.78
N ASP A 82 5.17 -0.14 -11.38
CA ASP A 82 5.89 -1.39 -11.68
C ASP A 82 6.44 -2.08 -10.44
N GLU A 83 6.45 -1.38 -9.29
CA GLU A 83 6.91 -1.96 -8.03
C GLU A 83 5.84 -2.85 -7.37
N PHE A 84 4.60 -2.77 -7.82
CA PHE A 84 3.52 -3.58 -7.27
C PHE A 84 3.36 -4.85 -8.09
N LYS A 85 3.31 -5.99 -7.40
CA LYS A 85 3.18 -7.29 -8.04
C LYS A 85 1.73 -7.74 -8.02
N LEU A 86 1.18 -7.95 -9.23
CA LEU A 86 -0.19 -8.39 -9.39
C LEU A 86 -0.29 -9.91 -9.24
N ASN A 87 -1.43 -10.35 -8.71
CA ASN A 87 -1.78 -11.78 -8.63
C ASN A 87 -0.79 -12.62 -7.81
N GLU A 88 -0.09 -11.97 -6.88
CA GLU A 88 0.83 -12.63 -5.97
C GLU A 88 0.24 -12.60 -4.57
N LYS A 89 0.21 -13.75 -3.92
CA LYS A 89 -0.37 -13.87 -2.57
C LYS A 89 0.49 -13.16 -1.54
N ASN A 90 -0.16 -12.35 -0.73
CA ASN A 90 0.39 -11.73 0.46
C ASN A 90 -0.31 -12.31 1.67
N SER A 91 0.46 -12.72 2.66
CA SER A 91 -0.09 -13.26 3.91
C SER A 91 0.41 -12.43 5.07
N GLU A 92 -0.51 -11.93 5.87
CA GLU A 92 -0.18 -11.12 7.04
C GLU A 92 -0.86 -11.71 8.27
N GLU A 93 -0.11 -11.88 9.35
CA GLU A 93 -0.67 -12.41 10.58
C GLU A 93 -1.54 -11.36 11.27
N ILE A 94 -2.73 -11.78 11.69
CA ILE A 94 -3.61 -10.94 12.48
C ILE A 94 -3.20 -11.09 13.94
N VAL A 95 -2.50 -10.07 14.46
CA VAL A 95 -1.96 -10.10 15.81
C VAL A 95 -3.04 -9.70 16.83
N VAL A 96 -3.77 -8.63 16.51
CA VAL A 96 -4.85 -8.13 17.34
C VAL A 96 -6.03 -7.77 16.45
N LEU A 97 -7.21 -8.18 16.86
CA LEU A 97 -8.44 -7.86 16.15
C LEU A 97 -9.48 -7.39 17.16
N SER A 98 -9.99 -6.19 16.94
CA SER A 98 -11.09 -5.64 17.74
C SER A 98 -12.17 -5.12 16.81
N ASP A 99 -13.26 -4.54 17.38
CA ASP A 99 -14.37 -4.06 16.57
C ASP A 99 -14.00 -2.87 15.69
N ASP A 100 -12.98 -2.13 16.06
CA ASP A 100 -12.63 -0.87 15.41
C ASP A 100 -11.18 -0.79 14.91
N TYR A 101 -10.35 -1.81 15.17
CA TYR A 101 -9.03 -1.82 14.60
C TYR A 101 -8.47 -3.23 14.43
N ILE A 102 -7.46 -3.33 13.59
CA ILE A 102 -6.73 -4.58 13.35
C ILE A 102 -5.24 -4.27 13.32
N ASN A 103 -4.46 -5.14 13.95
CA ASN A 103 -3.00 -5.05 13.94
C ASN A 103 -2.48 -6.22 13.11
N LEU A 104 -1.75 -5.90 12.04
CA LEU A 104 -1.25 -6.87 11.09
C LEU A 104 0.28 -6.94 11.12
N GLN A 105 0.80 -8.16 11.08
CA GLN A 105 2.23 -8.42 11.00
C GLN A 105 2.53 -9.00 9.62
N PRO A 106 3.15 -8.23 8.73
CA PRO A 106 3.54 -8.76 7.42
C PRO A 106 4.68 -9.77 7.55
N SER A 107 4.88 -10.58 6.52
CA SER A 107 5.97 -11.55 6.48
C SER A 107 7.34 -10.88 6.51
N SER A 108 7.41 -9.64 6.07
CA SER A 108 8.62 -8.82 6.17
C SER A 108 8.22 -7.40 6.53
N GLY A 109 9.04 -6.75 7.37
CA GLY A 109 8.76 -5.39 7.80
C GLY A 109 8.14 -5.31 9.17
N LYS A 110 7.71 -4.12 9.53
CA LYS A 110 7.18 -3.83 10.87
C LYS A 110 5.66 -4.08 10.90
N PRO A 111 5.13 -4.45 12.08
CA PRO A 111 3.67 -4.52 12.23
C PRO A 111 3.05 -3.14 12.06
N TYR A 112 1.81 -3.13 11.60
CA TYR A 112 1.07 -1.88 11.41
C TYR A 112 -0.37 -2.04 11.88
N GLU A 113 -0.99 -0.90 12.16
CA GLU A 113 -2.35 -0.83 12.67
C GLU A 113 -3.27 -0.18 11.64
N CYS A 114 -4.46 -0.75 11.50
CA CYS A 114 -5.50 -0.18 10.66
C CYS A 114 -6.72 0.10 11.53
N TYR A 115 -7.28 1.28 11.39
CA TYR A 115 -8.44 1.70 12.16
C TYR A 115 -9.67 1.72 11.26
N LYS A 116 -10.79 1.29 11.83
CA LYS A 116 -12.05 1.32 11.12
C LYS A 116 -12.49 2.77 10.93
N VAL A 117 -12.82 3.10 9.69
CA VAL A 117 -13.35 4.42 9.36
C VAL A 117 -14.83 4.26 9.07
N GLU A 118 -15.66 5.02 9.74
CA GLU A 118 -17.08 5.05 9.47
C GLU A 118 -17.35 6.04 8.33
N ILE A 119 -18.11 5.56 7.38
CA ILE A 119 -18.44 6.34 6.19
C ILE A 119 -19.89 6.74 6.22
#